data_a5331f6d00a7c3cb740f6af487a5e492
#
_entry.id   a5331f6d00a7c3cb740f6af487a5e492
#
_cell.length_a   1.000
_cell.length_b   1.000
_cell.length_c   1.000
_cell.angle_alpha   90.00
_cell.angle_beta   90.00
_cell.angle_gamma   90.00
#
_symmetry.space_group_name_H-M   'P 1'
#
loop_
_entity.id
_entity.type
_entity.pdbx_description
1 polymer ?
#
loop_
_entity_poly.entity_id
_entity_poly.type
_entity_poly.pdbx_seq_one_letter_code
_entity_poly.pdbx_strand_id
1 'polypeptide(L)'
;MKKLPSLFVILALLTVQPARGEAIDSLQILMQRGDSCMQQFNTFEALNHYQQAYSIAKTRSQQQAVEHLELPLDKLEGLPQERQDEIIERLKRDAEQSAVVSCPIQMKLADCYYKRANYRQASDLLKLIPEDSLSHESFRELANSYKRLGDTDSYVYWTSQLVKHYPMDGEMVAGLILGYAQLNQPEKGLTLGLNYSLKDRTNILVNRAVADAFFLKRDFTAAGIWYDQLLQQGDSTFNTLYSAGMSHSQAGNLEKAYNCLSQALILSQLQHAGCAYRLGVVCVDTKRYEEGLRALDLAIELTKPDTTMMKAITLSQGEGYYLTEHYPEALEAWKRHLSYNPGSIATYYNIANTYTYLVKDDEQAKKYYQQFLDLAQHEAEPNEQLKEMIRKSEEMMKTYRLIEQRKQKTKTRSSHGLQ
;
A
#
# COMPACT_ATOMS: atom_id res chain seq x y z
N MET A 1 43.72 -13.27 -62.17
CA MET A 1 42.93 -14.37 -61.64
C MET A 1 43.62 -14.89 -60.37
N LYS A 2 43.33 -14.38 -59.21
CA LYS A 2 43.72 -14.93 -57.90
C LYS A 2 42.44 -15.48 -57.26
N LYS A 3 42.45 -16.79 -57.02
CA LYS A 3 41.35 -17.55 -56.47
C LYS A 3 41.05 -17.05 -55.07
N LEU A 4 39.79 -16.73 -54.83
CA LEU A 4 39.25 -16.57 -53.44
C LEU A 4 39.38 -17.93 -52.75
N PRO A 5 40.03 -18.03 -51.58
CA PRO A 5 39.90 -19.20 -50.74
C PRO A 5 38.72 -19.03 -49.80
N SER A 6 37.75 -19.88 -50.02
CA SER A 6 36.91 -20.49 -48.99
C SER A 6 36.18 -19.59 -47.97
N LEU A 7 35.15 -18.92 -48.47
CA LEU A 7 34.02 -18.52 -47.59
C LEU A 7 33.23 -19.77 -47.08
N PHE A 8 33.56 -20.95 -47.60
CA PHE A 8 32.91 -22.23 -47.24
C PHE A 8 33.47 -22.92 -46.00
N VAL A 9 34.63 -22.50 -45.48
CA VAL A 9 35.28 -23.21 -44.35
C VAL A 9 34.86 -22.70 -43.00
N ILE A 10 34.31 -21.48 -42.87
CA ILE A 10 33.86 -20.94 -41.58
C ILE A 10 32.46 -21.45 -41.18
N LEU A 11 31.68 -21.96 -42.16
CA LEU A 11 30.36 -22.55 -41.86
C LEU A 11 30.42 -23.97 -41.28
N ALA A 12 31.60 -24.63 -41.32
CA ALA A 12 31.74 -26.06 -41.00
C ALA A 12 32.16 -26.35 -39.54
N LEU A 13 32.36 -25.33 -38.68
CA LEU A 13 32.80 -25.53 -37.28
C LEU A 13 31.70 -25.35 -36.24
N LEU A 14 30.45 -25.12 -36.63
CA LEU A 14 29.30 -25.01 -35.71
C LEU A 14 28.27 -26.15 -35.83
N THR A 15 28.61 -27.26 -36.50
CA THR A 15 27.72 -28.41 -36.56
C THR A 15 28.07 -29.45 -35.50
N VAL A 16 27.84 -29.13 -34.24
CA VAL A 16 27.34 -30.14 -33.29
C VAL A 16 25.82 -29.97 -33.29
N GLN A 17 25.18 -30.56 -34.32
CA GLN A 17 23.75 -30.80 -34.26
C GLN A 17 23.49 -31.93 -33.26
N PRO A 18 22.80 -31.70 -32.12
CA PRO A 18 21.97 -32.76 -31.56
C PRO A 18 20.88 -33.01 -32.60
N ALA A 19 20.61 -34.27 -32.91
CA ALA A 19 19.62 -34.68 -33.90
C ALA A 19 18.29 -33.92 -33.62
N ARG A 20 17.71 -33.27 -34.64
CA ARG A 20 16.47 -32.45 -34.54
C ARG A 20 15.33 -33.16 -33.81
N GLY A 21 15.29 -34.49 -33.77
CA GLY A 21 14.29 -35.30 -33.06
C GLY A 21 14.47 -35.28 -31.53
N GLU A 22 15.66 -35.52 -31.00
CA GLU A 22 15.90 -35.60 -29.53
C GLU A 22 15.70 -34.28 -28.79
N ALA A 23 15.95 -33.19 -29.50
CA ALA A 23 15.83 -31.89 -28.91
C ALA A 23 14.36 -31.35 -28.89
N ILE A 24 13.51 -31.78 -29.83
CA ILE A 24 12.07 -31.49 -29.81
C ILE A 24 11.42 -32.26 -28.64
N ASP A 25 11.78 -33.52 -28.46
CA ASP A 25 11.30 -34.36 -27.37
C ASP A 25 11.66 -33.76 -25.99
N SER A 26 12.88 -33.25 -25.82
CA SER A 26 13.31 -32.68 -24.55
C SER A 26 12.50 -31.40 -24.16
N LEU A 27 12.20 -30.52 -25.12
CA LEU A 27 11.39 -29.33 -24.89
C LEU A 27 9.95 -29.70 -24.51
N GLN A 28 9.35 -30.62 -25.26
CA GLN A 28 7.99 -31.09 -25.03
C GLN A 28 7.86 -31.80 -23.66
N ILE A 29 8.85 -32.61 -23.29
CA ILE A 29 8.91 -33.27 -21.98
C ILE A 29 8.99 -32.26 -20.85
N LEU A 30 9.83 -31.22 -20.97
CA LEU A 30 9.93 -30.17 -19.95
C LEU A 30 8.64 -29.40 -19.80
N MET A 31 7.97 -29.05 -20.91
CA MET A 31 6.67 -28.38 -20.87
C MET A 31 5.61 -29.26 -20.20
N GLN A 32 5.52 -30.55 -20.53
CA GLN A 32 4.59 -31.49 -19.89
C GLN A 32 4.86 -31.68 -18.40
N ARG A 33 6.13 -31.77 -17.99
CA ARG A 33 6.51 -31.83 -16.57
C ARG A 33 6.12 -30.55 -15.84
N GLY A 34 6.37 -29.39 -16.42
CA GLY A 34 5.93 -28.12 -15.88
C GLY A 34 4.41 -28.06 -15.69
N ASP A 35 3.64 -28.49 -16.71
CA ASP A 35 2.17 -28.56 -16.65
C ASP A 35 1.69 -29.50 -15.56
N SER A 36 2.31 -30.68 -15.40
CA SER A 36 1.98 -31.64 -14.35
C SER A 36 2.26 -31.06 -12.95
N CYS A 37 3.38 -30.37 -12.77
CA CYS A 37 3.70 -29.70 -11.50
C CYS A 37 2.70 -28.57 -11.19
N MET A 38 2.28 -27.79 -12.20
CA MET A 38 1.26 -26.76 -12.03
C MET A 38 -0.09 -27.33 -11.60
N GLN A 39 -0.51 -28.45 -12.18
CA GLN A 39 -1.74 -29.16 -11.77
C GLN A 39 -1.69 -29.64 -10.32
N GLN A 40 -0.51 -29.96 -9.81
CA GLN A 40 -0.26 -30.36 -8.42
C GLN A 40 0.04 -29.17 -7.49
N PHE A 41 -0.13 -27.95 -7.96
CA PHE A 41 0.21 -26.70 -7.23
C PHE A 41 1.68 -26.59 -6.82
N ASN A 42 2.58 -27.39 -7.40
CA ASN A 42 4.02 -27.31 -7.18
C ASN A 42 4.67 -26.29 -8.13
N THR A 43 4.43 -25.01 -7.84
CA THR A 43 4.92 -23.90 -8.67
C THR A 43 6.44 -23.76 -8.67
N PHE A 44 7.14 -24.33 -7.68
CA PHE A 44 8.61 -24.28 -7.61
C PHE A 44 9.26 -25.16 -8.66
N GLU A 45 8.86 -26.43 -8.74
CA GLU A 45 9.37 -27.35 -9.77
C GLU A 45 8.86 -26.98 -11.16
N ALA A 46 7.60 -26.52 -11.28
CA ALA A 46 7.08 -26.02 -12.54
C ALA A 46 7.94 -24.88 -13.10
N LEU A 47 8.33 -23.91 -12.25
CA LEU A 47 9.21 -22.81 -12.64
C LEU A 47 10.54 -23.32 -13.21
N ASN A 48 11.20 -24.29 -12.55
CA ASN A 48 12.45 -24.86 -13.02
C ASN A 48 12.28 -25.51 -14.42
N HIS A 49 11.22 -26.29 -14.64
CA HIS A 49 10.96 -26.92 -15.92
C HIS A 49 10.67 -25.89 -17.03
N TYR A 50 9.85 -24.87 -16.76
CA TYR A 50 9.56 -23.84 -17.74
C TYR A 50 10.76 -22.94 -18.04
N GLN A 51 11.61 -22.62 -17.04
CA GLN A 51 12.86 -21.89 -17.26
C GLN A 51 13.83 -22.67 -18.17
N GLN A 52 13.97 -23.98 -17.95
CA GLN A 52 14.79 -24.83 -18.81
C GLN A 52 14.22 -24.87 -20.21
N ALA A 53 12.91 -25.05 -20.36
CA ALA A 53 12.25 -25.05 -21.67
C ALA A 53 12.44 -23.71 -22.40
N TYR A 54 12.26 -22.60 -21.69
CA TYR A 54 12.48 -21.26 -22.23
C TYR A 54 13.93 -21.05 -22.69
N SER A 55 14.91 -21.45 -21.88
CA SER A 55 16.34 -21.36 -22.24
C SER A 55 16.67 -22.12 -23.49
N ILE A 56 16.20 -23.38 -23.61
CA ILE A 56 16.41 -24.20 -24.82
C ILE A 56 15.74 -23.56 -26.05
N ALA A 57 14.49 -23.10 -25.89
CA ALA A 57 13.76 -22.45 -26.98
C ALA A 57 14.44 -21.15 -27.42
N LYS A 58 14.95 -20.35 -26.50
CA LYS A 58 15.66 -19.10 -26.76
C LYS A 58 16.95 -19.38 -27.56
N THR A 59 17.78 -20.31 -27.10
CA THR A 59 19.02 -20.69 -27.80
C THR A 59 18.74 -21.16 -29.24
N ARG A 60 17.68 -21.95 -29.42
CA ARG A 60 17.28 -22.40 -30.76
C ARG A 60 16.82 -21.27 -31.66
N SER A 61 15.97 -20.37 -31.14
CA SER A 61 15.50 -19.20 -31.88
C SER A 61 16.67 -18.30 -32.29
N GLN A 62 17.66 -18.13 -31.41
CA GLN A 62 18.88 -17.38 -31.72
C GLN A 62 19.71 -18.06 -32.81
N GLN A 63 19.93 -19.38 -32.74
CA GLN A 63 20.64 -20.13 -33.76
C GLN A 63 19.92 -20.05 -35.12
N GLN A 64 18.60 -20.23 -35.14
CA GLN A 64 17.81 -20.11 -36.36
C GLN A 64 17.85 -18.71 -36.96
N ALA A 65 17.79 -17.66 -36.11
CA ALA A 65 17.87 -16.28 -36.57
C ALA A 65 19.23 -15.98 -37.22
N VAL A 66 20.32 -16.56 -36.73
CA VAL A 66 21.65 -16.46 -37.36
C VAL A 66 21.77 -17.33 -38.64
N GLU A 67 21.20 -18.55 -38.62
CA GLU A 67 21.19 -19.44 -39.81
C GLU A 67 20.43 -18.84 -41.00
N HIS A 68 19.35 -18.11 -40.72
CA HIS A 68 18.52 -17.44 -41.73
C HIS A 68 18.90 -15.99 -41.99
N LEU A 69 20.02 -15.53 -41.44
CA LEU A 69 20.48 -14.15 -41.63
C LEU A 69 20.94 -13.93 -43.05
N GLU A 70 20.25 -13.13 -43.82
CA GLU A 70 20.67 -12.68 -45.14
C GLU A 70 21.75 -11.62 -44.99
N LEU A 71 22.97 -11.95 -45.40
CA LEU A 71 24.09 -11.00 -45.39
C LEU A 71 24.01 -10.08 -46.62
N PRO A 72 24.12 -8.76 -46.43
CA PRO A 72 24.11 -7.79 -47.52
C PRO A 72 25.46 -7.81 -48.27
N LEU A 73 25.72 -8.88 -49.06
CA LEU A 73 26.98 -9.11 -49.73
C LEU A 73 27.39 -7.95 -50.65
N ASP A 74 26.41 -7.31 -51.28
CA ASP A 74 26.58 -6.12 -52.12
C ASP A 74 27.18 -4.93 -51.37
N LYS A 75 26.86 -4.79 -50.08
CA LYS A 75 27.41 -3.73 -49.22
C LYS A 75 28.71 -4.07 -48.54
N LEU A 76 29.09 -5.35 -48.55
CA LEU A 76 30.36 -5.83 -48.00
C LEU A 76 31.45 -5.89 -49.07
N GLU A 77 31.08 -5.97 -50.35
CA GLU A 77 32.01 -6.04 -51.47
C GLU A 77 32.84 -4.74 -51.55
N GLY A 78 34.19 -4.91 -51.59
CA GLY A 78 35.14 -3.80 -51.62
C GLY A 78 35.58 -3.23 -50.27
N LEU A 79 35.03 -3.69 -49.17
CA LEU A 79 35.52 -3.32 -47.85
C LEU A 79 36.72 -4.17 -47.42
N PRO A 80 37.65 -3.63 -46.57
CA PRO A 80 38.66 -4.46 -45.92
C PRO A 80 38.07 -5.62 -45.15
N GLN A 81 38.75 -6.78 -45.11
CA GLN A 81 38.25 -8.01 -44.45
C GLN A 81 37.86 -7.77 -43.00
N GLU A 82 38.67 -7.05 -42.25
CA GLU A 82 38.43 -6.70 -40.84
C GLU A 82 37.10 -5.94 -40.66
N ARG A 83 36.77 -5.07 -41.59
CA ARG A 83 35.52 -4.30 -41.60
C ARG A 83 34.31 -5.13 -41.99
N GLN A 84 34.48 -6.08 -42.91
CA GLN A 84 33.45 -7.04 -43.25
C GLN A 84 33.10 -7.91 -42.02
N ASP A 85 34.13 -8.42 -41.35
CA ASP A 85 33.98 -9.29 -40.17
C ASP A 85 33.26 -8.54 -39.03
N GLU A 86 33.60 -7.26 -38.77
CA GLU A 86 32.92 -6.39 -37.78
C GLU A 86 31.43 -6.22 -38.09
N ILE A 87 31.10 -5.95 -39.35
CA ILE A 87 29.69 -5.78 -39.78
C ILE A 87 28.92 -7.11 -39.66
N ILE A 88 29.51 -8.21 -40.07
CA ILE A 88 28.89 -9.54 -39.95
C ILE A 88 28.64 -9.91 -38.51
N GLU A 89 29.59 -9.70 -37.60
CA GLU A 89 29.43 -9.99 -36.18
C GLU A 89 28.38 -9.06 -35.51
N ARG A 90 28.26 -7.84 -35.98
CA ARG A 90 27.17 -6.93 -35.51
C ARG A 90 25.82 -7.42 -36.00
N LEU A 91 25.67 -7.80 -37.26
CA LEU A 91 24.42 -8.33 -37.83
C LEU A 91 23.98 -9.63 -37.14
N LYS A 92 24.93 -10.51 -36.82
CA LYS A 92 24.64 -11.74 -36.06
C LYS A 92 24.11 -11.42 -34.67
N ARG A 93 24.77 -10.49 -33.93
CA ARG A 93 24.30 -10.03 -32.62
C ARG A 93 22.92 -9.41 -32.69
N ASP A 94 22.66 -8.59 -33.71
CA ASP A 94 21.34 -7.95 -33.89
C ASP A 94 20.26 -9.04 -34.20
N ALA A 95 20.58 -10.07 -34.98
CA ALA A 95 19.70 -11.21 -35.27
C ALA A 95 19.43 -12.05 -33.99
N GLU A 96 20.46 -12.34 -33.20
CA GLU A 96 20.32 -13.04 -31.92
C GLU A 96 19.46 -12.25 -30.92
N GLN A 97 19.60 -10.91 -30.87
CA GLN A 97 18.81 -10.05 -30.02
C GLN A 97 17.34 -9.95 -30.46
N SER A 98 17.09 -10.04 -31.76
CA SER A 98 15.72 -10.02 -32.33
C SER A 98 15.02 -11.39 -32.31
N ALA A 99 15.71 -12.45 -31.90
CA ALA A 99 15.15 -13.80 -31.87
C ALA A 99 14.02 -13.90 -30.83
N VAL A 100 12.85 -14.34 -31.29
CA VAL A 100 11.64 -14.44 -30.47
C VAL A 100 11.40 -15.88 -30.02
N VAL A 101 11.20 -16.09 -28.74
CA VAL A 101 10.77 -17.38 -28.19
C VAL A 101 9.30 -17.60 -28.48
N SER A 102 8.89 -18.85 -28.65
CA SER A 102 7.50 -19.25 -28.88
C SER A 102 6.56 -18.68 -27.80
N CYS A 103 5.51 -17.97 -28.20
CA CYS A 103 4.54 -17.35 -27.29
C CYS A 103 3.95 -18.31 -26.26
N PRO A 104 3.57 -19.56 -26.56
CA PRO A 104 3.07 -20.50 -25.56
C PRO A 104 4.05 -20.79 -24.41
N ILE A 105 5.35 -20.87 -24.71
CA ILE A 105 6.38 -21.10 -23.70
C ILE A 105 6.52 -19.86 -22.81
N GLN A 106 6.54 -18.67 -23.42
CA GLN A 106 6.60 -17.41 -22.69
C GLN A 106 5.38 -17.24 -21.76
N MET A 107 4.16 -17.50 -22.25
CA MET A 107 2.93 -17.41 -21.46
C MET A 107 2.94 -18.35 -20.26
N LYS A 108 3.34 -19.62 -20.44
CA LYS A 108 3.40 -20.58 -19.33
C LYS A 108 4.46 -20.22 -18.28
N LEU A 109 5.61 -19.74 -18.70
CA LEU A 109 6.63 -19.26 -17.78
C LEU A 109 6.16 -18.01 -17.04
N ALA A 110 5.48 -17.10 -17.72
CA ALA A 110 4.92 -15.89 -17.12
C ALA A 110 3.80 -16.20 -16.12
N ASP A 111 2.88 -17.12 -16.44
CA ASP A 111 1.84 -17.61 -15.51
C ASP A 111 2.47 -18.17 -14.22
N CYS A 112 3.54 -18.97 -14.38
CA CYS A 112 4.26 -19.50 -13.22
C CYS A 112 4.89 -18.39 -12.36
N TYR A 113 5.51 -17.38 -12.98
CA TYR A 113 6.01 -16.20 -12.25
C TYR A 113 4.88 -15.42 -11.57
N TYR A 114 3.78 -15.20 -12.26
CA TYR A 114 2.61 -14.50 -11.72
C TYR A 114 2.05 -15.20 -10.48
N LYS A 115 1.83 -16.51 -10.53
CA LYS A 115 1.36 -17.32 -9.40
C LYS A 115 2.31 -17.36 -8.21
N ARG A 116 3.60 -17.10 -8.45
CA ARG A 116 4.63 -16.94 -7.42
C ARG A 116 4.81 -15.49 -6.95
N ALA A 117 3.91 -14.58 -7.33
CA ALA A 117 3.97 -13.15 -7.05
C ALA A 117 5.23 -12.43 -7.61
N ASN A 118 5.91 -13.03 -8.57
CA ASN A 118 7.03 -12.41 -9.29
C ASN A 118 6.51 -11.57 -10.46
N TYR A 119 5.72 -10.54 -10.14
CA TYR A 119 4.96 -9.76 -11.12
C TYR A 119 5.83 -9.03 -12.14
N ARG A 120 7.05 -8.62 -11.76
CA ARG A 120 7.98 -7.98 -12.70
C ARG A 120 8.43 -8.95 -13.79
N GLN A 121 8.90 -10.14 -13.43
CA GLN A 121 9.32 -11.15 -14.41
C GLN A 121 8.14 -11.61 -15.28
N ALA A 122 6.94 -11.73 -14.71
CA ALA A 122 5.76 -12.08 -15.48
C ALA A 122 5.44 -10.99 -16.53
N SER A 123 5.39 -9.72 -16.13
CA SER A 123 5.12 -8.61 -17.06
C SER A 123 6.22 -8.42 -18.09
N ASP A 124 7.50 -8.62 -17.71
CA ASP A 124 8.63 -8.49 -18.64
C ASP A 124 8.60 -9.54 -19.77
N LEU A 125 8.10 -10.75 -19.49
CA LEU A 125 7.89 -11.77 -20.51
C LEU A 125 6.65 -11.50 -21.37
N LEU A 126 5.52 -11.15 -20.73
CA LEU A 126 4.26 -11.00 -21.45
C LEU A 126 4.24 -9.79 -22.39
N LYS A 127 4.89 -8.69 -22.04
CA LYS A 127 4.97 -7.49 -22.90
C LYS A 127 5.78 -7.71 -24.20
N LEU A 128 6.58 -8.79 -24.28
CA LEU A 128 7.31 -9.15 -25.49
C LEU A 128 6.43 -9.90 -26.50
N ILE A 129 5.26 -10.37 -26.08
CA ILE A 129 4.32 -11.10 -26.93
C ILE A 129 3.42 -10.09 -27.64
N PRO A 130 3.22 -10.22 -28.96
CA PRO A 130 2.27 -9.38 -29.69
C PRO A 130 0.86 -9.45 -29.06
N GLU A 131 0.17 -8.32 -28.99
CA GLU A 131 -1.16 -8.24 -28.34
C GLU A 131 -2.16 -9.26 -28.89
N ASP A 132 -2.20 -9.45 -30.23
CA ASP A 132 -3.07 -10.43 -30.90
C ASP A 132 -2.72 -11.90 -30.58
N SER A 133 -1.54 -12.16 -30.02
CA SER A 133 -1.08 -13.49 -29.64
C SER A 133 -1.23 -13.80 -28.16
N LEU A 134 -1.58 -12.79 -27.33
CA LEU A 134 -1.85 -12.98 -25.92
C LEU A 134 -3.19 -13.70 -25.71
N SER A 135 -3.18 -14.76 -24.89
CA SER A 135 -4.44 -15.35 -24.41
C SER A 135 -5.18 -14.36 -23.48
N HIS A 136 -6.49 -14.53 -23.33
CA HIS A 136 -7.28 -13.70 -22.40
C HIS A 136 -6.69 -13.71 -20.99
N GLU A 137 -6.29 -14.89 -20.51
CA GLU A 137 -5.70 -15.03 -19.17
C GLU A 137 -4.34 -14.33 -19.06
N SER A 138 -3.45 -14.56 -20.03
CA SER A 138 -2.13 -13.90 -20.04
C SER A 138 -2.23 -12.37 -20.15
N PHE A 139 -3.24 -11.88 -20.85
CA PHE A 139 -3.52 -10.45 -20.93
C PHE A 139 -3.98 -9.90 -19.57
N ARG A 140 -4.84 -10.64 -18.84
CA ARG A 140 -5.24 -10.30 -17.46
C ARG A 140 -4.05 -10.32 -16.50
N GLU A 141 -3.19 -11.32 -16.61
CA GLU A 141 -1.97 -11.44 -15.80
C GLU A 141 -1.02 -10.26 -16.03
N LEU A 142 -0.83 -9.86 -17.30
CA LEU A 142 -0.01 -8.70 -17.65
C LEU A 142 -0.54 -7.42 -17.02
N ALA A 143 -1.82 -7.12 -17.19
CA ALA A 143 -2.46 -5.95 -16.60
C ALA A 143 -2.39 -6.01 -15.06
N ASN A 144 -2.79 -7.14 -14.46
CA ASN A 144 -2.77 -7.31 -13.01
C ASN A 144 -1.36 -7.28 -12.41
N SER A 145 -0.33 -7.71 -13.15
CA SER A 145 1.06 -7.59 -12.71
C SER A 145 1.43 -6.13 -12.48
N TYR A 146 1.09 -5.24 -13.40
CA TYR A 146 1.32 -3.80 -13.23
C TYR A 146 0.50 -3.20 -12.08
N LYS A 147 -0.75 -3.66 -11.89
CA LYS A 147 -1.57 -3.29 -10.72
C LYS A 147 -0.89 -3.67 -9.40
N ARG A 148 -0.32 -4.89 -9.33
CA ARG A 148 0.41 -5.38 -8.13
C ARG A 148 1.74 -4.65 -7.91
N LEU A 149 2.37 -4.17 -8.96
CA LEU A 149 3.59 -3.36 -8.91
C LEU A 149 3.31 -1.88 -8.55
N GLY A 150 2.05 -1.46 -8.51
CA GLY A 150 1.67 -0.06 -8.25
C GLY A 150 1.87 0.87 -9.44
N ASP A 151 2.13 0.34 -10.63
CA ASP A 151 2.27 1.11 -11.87
C ASP A 151 0.90 1.31 -12.51
N THR A 152 0.23 2.38 -12.12
CA THR A 152 -1.14 2.68 -12.56
C THR A 152 -1.21 3.02 -14.04
N ASP A 153 -0.21 3.70 -14.60
CA ASP A 153 -0.19 4.08 -16.02
C ASP A 153 -0.12 2.82 -16.91
N SER A 154 0.83 1.93 -16.64
CA SER A 154 0.95 0.66 -17.36
C SER A 154 -0.27 -0.23 -17.14
N TYR A 155 -0.83 -0.27 -15.93
CA TYR A 155 -2.06 -1.00 -15.64
C TYR A 155 -3.22 -0.51 -16.51
N VAL A 156 -3.46 0.80 -16.57
CA VAL A 156 -4.52 1.39 -17.38
C VAL A 156 -4.27 1.15 -18.87
N TYR A 157 -3.03 1.29 -19.34
CA TYR A 157 -2.68 1.00 -20.73
C TYR A 157 -3.04 -0.44 -21.10
N TRP A 158 -2.48 -1.43 -20.42
CA TRP A 158 -2.68 -2.84 -20.73
C TRP A 158 -4.12 -3.30 -20.52
N THR A 159 -4.79 -2.79 -19.48
CA THR A 159 -6.22 -3.07 -19.28
C THR A 159 -7.06 -2.48 -20.40
N SER A 160 -6.70 -1.30 -20.93
CA SER A 160 -7.41 -0.71 -22.06
C SER A 160 -7.26 -1.53 -23.33
N GLN A 161 -6.09 -2.11 -23.59
CA GLN A 161 -5.90 -3.02 -24.72
C GLN A 161 -6.70 -4.31 -24.50
N LEU A 162 -6.65 -4.89 -23.31
CA LEU A 162 -7.45 -6.09 -22.98
C LEU A 162 -8.95 -5.85 -23.24
N VAL A 163 -9.49 -4.75 -22.76
CA VAL A 163 -10.93 -4.43 -22.91
C VAL A 163 -11.33 -4.20 -24.38
N LYS A 164 -10.43 -3.77 -25.26
CA LYS A 164 -10.68 -3.73 -26.71
C LYS A 164 -10.89 -5.12 -27.29
N HIS A 165 -10.10 -6.12 -26.87
CA HIS A 165 -10.21 -7.50 -27.33
C HIS A 165 -11.34 -8.26 -26.62
N TYR A 166 -11.55 -7.98 -25.32
CA TYR A 166 -12.52 -8.65 -24.44
C TYR A 166 -13.45 -7.65 -23.75
N PRO A 167 -14.35 -6.98 -24.49
CA PRO A 167 -15.16 -5.87 -23.98
C PRO A 167 -16.21 -6.26 -22.94
N MET A 168 -16.46 -7.56 -22.76
CA MET A 168 -17.39 -8.10 -21.75
C MET A 168 -16.69 -8.67 -20.52
N ASP A 169 -15.39 -8.49 -20.37
CA ASP A 169 -14.68 -8.81 -19.13
C ASP A 169 -15.00 -7.76 -18.06
N GLY A 170 -16.08 -7.98 -17.31
CA GLY A 170 -16.61 -7.02 -16.34
C GLY A 170 -15.63 -6.67 -15.23
N GLU A 171 -14.77 -7.60 -14.80
CA GLU A 171 -13.75 -7.34 -13.78
C GLU A 171 -12.70 -6.34 -14.29
N MET A 172 -12.21 -6.57 -15.51
CA MET A 172 -11.19 -5.71 -16.11
C MET A 172 -11.78 -4.36 -16.52
N VAL A 173 -13.03 -4.34 -17.00
CA VAL A 173 -13.76 -3.08 -17.25
C VAL A 173 -13.93 -2.27 -15.97
N ALA A 174 -14.36 -2.89 -14.88
CA ALA A 174 -14.47 -2.23 -13.58
C ALA A 174 -13.12 -1.69 -13.09
N GLY A 175 -12.06 -2.50 -13.23
CA GLY A 175 -10.70 -2.08 -12.90
C GLY A 175 -10.21 -0.90 -13.74
N LEU A 176 -10.54 -0.87 -15.03
CA LEU A 176 -10.17 0.23 -15.94
C LEU A 176 -10.91 1.53 -15.60
N ILE A 177 -12.19 1.44 -15.23
CA ILE A 177 -12.97 2.60 -14.78
C ILE A 177 -12.30 3.28 -13.59
N LEU A 178 -11.92 2.48 -12.58
CA LEU A 178 -11.25 2.99 -11.37
C LEU A 178 -9.83 3.46 -11.67
N GLY A 179 -9.10 2.78 -12.56
CA GLY A 179 -7.79 3.19 -13.02
C GLY A 179 -7.81 4.57 -13.67
N TYR A 180 -8.77 4.84 -14.56
CA TYR A 180 -8.96 6.17 -15.12
C TYR A 180 -9.30 7.22 -14.05
N ALA A 181 -10.09 6.87 -13.05
CA ALA A 181 -10.39 7.80 -11.95
C ALA A 181 -9.13 8.13 -11.13
N GLN A 182 -8.25 7.15 -10.88
CA GLN A 182 -6.95 7.36 -10.21
C GLN A 182 -6.01 8.28 -11.03
N LEU A 183 -6.05 8.19 -12.36
CA LEU A 183 -5.32 9.07 -13.26
C LEU A 183 -5.99 10.44 -13.47
N ASN A 184 -6.99 10.78 -12.66
CA ASN A 184 -7.77 12.01 -12.76
C ASN A 184 -8.49 12.18 -14.13
N GLN A 185 -8.92 11.07 -14.71
CA GLN A 185 -9.65 11.02 -15.98
C GLN A 185 -11.01 10.28 -15.82
N PRO A 186 -11.84 10.60 -14.82
CA PRO A 186 -13.06 9.85 -14.51
C PRO A 186 -14.05 9.78 -15.67
N GLU A 187 -14.09 10.78 -16.55
CA GLU A 187 -15.00 10.82 -17.71
C GLU A 187 -14.76 9.66 -18.68
N LYS A 188 -13.49 9.25 -18.89
CA LYS A 188 -13.19 8.10 -19.75
C LYS A 188 -13.72 6.81 -19.13
N GLY A 189 -13.53 6.66 -17.83
CA GLY A 189 -14.03 5.52 -17.07
C GLY A 189 -15.57 5.47 -17.09
N LEU A 190 -16.23 6.60 -16.83
CA LEU A 190 -17.69 6.69 -16.87
C LEU A 190 -18.26 6.35 -18.26
N THR A 191 -17.67 6.89 -19.33
CA THR A 191 -18.11 6.58 -20.71
C THR A 191 -18.00 5.07 -20.97
N LEU A 192 -16.91 4.44 -20.56
CA LEU A 192 -16.72 2.99 -20.69
C LEU A 192 -17.77 2.20 -19.90
N GLY A 193 -17.97 2.54 -18.63
CA GLY A 193 -18.91 1.85 -17.75
C GLY A 193 -20.36 1.99 -18.20
N LEU A 194 -20.77 3.19 -18.61
CA LEU A 194 -22.11 3.43 -19.14
C LEU A 194 -22.35 2.62 -20.44
N ASN A 195 -21.38 2.58 -21.36
CA ASN A 195 -21.47 1.76 -22.56
C ASN A 195 -21.53 0.26 -22.27
N TYR A 196 -20.81 -0.22 -21.26
CA TYR A 196 -20.91 -1.59 -20.79
C TYR A 196 -22.32 -1.88 -20.26
N SER A 197 -22.85 -1.00 -19.41
CA SER A 197 -24.18 -1.17 -18.78
C SER A 197 -25.34 -1.15 -19.77
N LEU A 198 -25.15 -0.62 -21.00
CA LEU A 198 -26.14 -0.78 -22.07
C LEU A 198 -26.26 -2.22 -22.55
N LYS A 199 -25.21 -3.03 -22.40
CA LYS A 199 -25.17 -4.44 -22.82
C LYS A 199 -25.47 -5.39 -21.66
N ASP A 200 -24.93 -5.09 -20.47
CA ASP A 200 -25.13 -5.86 -19.24
C ASP A 200 -25.34 -4.91 -18.05
N ARG A 201 -26.61 -4.76 -17.66
CA ARG A 201 -27.01 -3.93 -16.51
C ARG A 201 -26.87 -4.64 -15.18
N THR A 202 -26.58 -5.94 -15.19
CA THR A 202 -26.61 -6.78 -13.98
C THR A 202 -25.23 -6.95 -13.37
N ASN A 203 -24.17 -6.54 -14.04
CA ASN A 203 -22.80 -6.71 -13.57
C ASN A 203 -22.51 -5.80 -12.38
N ILE A 204 -22.50 -6.40 -11.19
CA ILE A 204 -22.29 -5.69 -9.91
C ILE A 204 -20.93 -4.98 -9.87
N LEU A 205 -19.87 -5.59 -10.42
CA LEU A 205 -18.52 -5.01 -10.37
C LEU A 205 -18.45 -3.72 -11.19
N VAL A 206 -19.01 -3.73 -12.40
CA VAL A 206 -19.02 -2.55 -13.28
C VAL A 206 -19.94 -1.48 -12.71
N ASN A 207 -21.13 -1.85 -12.24
CA ASN A 207 -22.09 -0.90 -11.65
C ASN A 207 -21.47 -0.20 -10.42
N ARG A 208 -20.73 -0.94 -9.59
CA ARG A 208 -20.01 -0.38 -8.43
C ARG A 208 -18.90 0.57 -8.88
N ALA A 209 -18.08 0.18 -9.86
CA ALA A 209 -17.02 1.04 -10.39
C ALA A 209 -17.57 2.34 -10.99
N VAL A 210 -18.74 2.28 -11.64
CA VAL A 210 -19.45 3.49 -12.14
C VAL A 210 -19.94 4.37 -10.99
N ALA A 211 -20.54 3.77 -9.94
CA ALA A 211 -20.97 4.50 -8.75
C ALA A 211 -19.79 5.19 -8.06
N ASP A 212 -18.69 4.46 -7.86
CA ASP A 212 -17.46 4.98 -7.26
C ASP A 212 -16.84 6.11 -8.11
N ALA A 213 -16.84 5.98 -9.44
CA ALA A 213 -16.34 7.01 -10.33
C ALA A 213 -17.19 8.29 -10.28
N PHE A 214 -18.52 8.20 -10.21
CA PHE A 214 -19.38 9.36 -9.97
C PHE A 214 -19.13 9.98 -8.58
N PHE A 215 -18.93 9.16 -7.55
CA PHE A 215 -18.62 9.65 -6.22
C PHE A 215 -17.28 10.42 -6.19
N LEU A 216 -16.23 9.89 -6.81
CA LEU A 216 -14.93 10.55 -6.94
C LEU A 216 -15.02 11.86 -7.74
N LYS A 217 -15.87 11.89 -8.76
CA LYS A 217 -16.18 13.11 -9.52
C LYS A 217 -17.01 14.13 -8.72
N ARG A 218 -17.49 13.78 -7.54
CA ARG A 218 -18.41 14.53 -6.68
C ARG A 218 -19.81 14.73 -7.28
N ASP A 219 -20.20 13.93 -8.25
CA ASP A 219 -21.58 13.84 -8.69
C ASP A 219 -22.35 12.87 -7.78
N PHE A 220 -22.63 13.35 -6.58
CA PHE A 220 -23.24 12.53 -5.53
C PHE A 220 -24.68 12.09 -5.87
N THR A 221 -25.37 12.86 -6.68
CA THR A 221 -26.72 12.49 -7.14
C THR A 221 -26.66 11.26 -8.05
N ALA A 222 -25.81 11.29 -9.06
CA ALA A 222 -25.61 10.14 -9.95
C ALA A 222 -25.04 8.94 -9.19
N ALA A 223 -24.05 9.15 -8.30
CA ALA A 223 -23.51 8.10 -7.46
C ALA A 223 -24.59 7.41 -6.63
N GLY A 224 -25.47 8.19 -5.97
CA GLY A 224 -26.59 7.68 -5.17
C GLY A 224 -27.54 6.79 -5.99
N ILE A 225 -27.85 7.16 -7.23
CA ILE A 225 -28.71 6.38 -8.13
C ILE A 225 -28.06 5.02 -8.44
N TRP A 226 -26.76 4.99 -8.73
CA TRP A 226 -26.04 3.77 -9.03
C TRP A 226 -25.87 2.85 -7.79
N TYR A 227 -25.64 3.43 -6.62
CA TYR A 227 -25.64 2.65 -5.37
C TYR A 227 -27.03 2.10 -5.03
N ASP A 228 -28.11 2.89 -5.25
CA ASP A 228 -29.49 2.40 -5.09
C ASP A 228 -29.77 1.18 -6.00
N GLN A 229 -29.26 1.21 -7.24
CA GLN A 229 -29.36 0.08 -8.16
C GLN A 229 -28.59 -1.14 -7.63
N LEU A 230 -27.41 -0.98 -7.07
CA LEU A 230 -26.64 -2.07 -6.45
C LEU A 230 -27.40 -2.68 -5.28
N LEU A 231 -27.99 -1.86 -4.41
CA LEU A 231 -28.82 -2.33 -3.29
C LEU A 231 -30.05 -3.11 -3.79
N GLN A 232 -30.70 -2.67 -4.87
CA GLN A 232 -31.81 -3.39 -5.50
C GLN A 232 -31.37 -4.73 -6.12
N GLN A 233 -30.13 -4.84 -6.56
CA GLN A 233 -29.52 -6.08 -7.04
C GLN A 233 -29.10 -7.03 -5.91
N GLY A 234 -29.28 -6.65 -4.64
CA GLY A 234 -28.95 -7.42 -3.47
C GLY A 234 -27.55 -7.21 -2.90
N ASP A 235 -26.78 -6.25 -3.45
CA ASP A 235 -25.47 -5.90 -2.91
C ASP A 235 -25.58 -4.99 -1.68
N SER A 236 -25.96 -5.58 -0.55
CA SER A 236 -26.10 -4.92 0.74
C SER A 236 -24.85 -5.03 1.61
N THR A 237 -23.66 -4.99 1.01
CA THR A 237 -22.41 -5.00 1.77
C THR A 237 -22.21 -3.69 2.53
N PHE A 238 -21.35 -3.71 3.59
CA PHE A 238 -21.00 -2.52 4.34
C PHE A 238 -20.52 -1.39 3.40
N ASN A 239 -19.63 -1.70 2.47
CA ASN A 239 -19.07 -0.70 1.57
C ASN A 239 -20.13 -0.04 0.69
N THR A 240 -21.04 -0.83 0.12
CA THR A 240 -22.13 -0.32 -0.73
C THR A 240 -23.10 0.56 0.07
N LEU A 241 -23.54 0.10 1.25
CA LEU A 241 -24.41 0.88 2.13
C LEU A 241 -23.75 2.16 2.63
N TYR A 242 -22.49 2.09 3.04
CA TYR A 242 -21.74 3.26 3.51
C TYR A 242 -21.55 4.31 2.41
N SER A 243 -21.15 3.88 1.21
CA SER A 243 -20.97 4.77 0.05
C SER A 243 -22.30 5.34 -0.45
N ALA A 244 -23.38 4.54 -0.46
CA ALA A 244 -24.73 5.01 -0.74
C ALA A 244 -25.16 6.09 0.23
N GLY A 245 -24.99 5.82 1.54
CA GLY A 245 -25.33 6.76 2.60
C GLY A 245 -24.54 8.07 2.51
N MET A 246 -23.25 7.99 2.23
CA MET A 246 -22.43 9.19 1.98
C MET A 246 -22.89 9.97 0.75
N SER A 247 -23.18 9.28 -0.36
CA SER A 247 -23.67 9.91 -1.60
C SER A 247 -25.00 10.62 -1.38
N HIS A 248 -25.97 9.95 -0.74
CA HIS A 248 -27.26 10.52 -0.41
C HIS A 248 -27.16 11.70 0.57
N SER A 249 -26.28 11.63 1.57
CA SER A 249 -26.02 12.73 2.51
C SER A 249 -25.50 13.96 1.78
N GLN A 250 -24.53 13.81 0.88
CA GLN A 250 -23.96 14.90 0.10
C GLN A 250 -24.94 15.45 -0.97
N ALA A 251 -25.85 14.60 -1.47
CA ALA A 251 -26.91 15.00 -2.40
C ALA A 251 -28.13 15.62 -1.70
N GLY A 252 -28.17 15.72 -0.36
CA GLY A 252 -29.29 16.24 0.41
C GLY A 252 -30.45 15.25 0.61
N ASN A 253 -30.32 14.00 0.21
CA ASN A 253 -31.33 12.94 0.38
C ASN A 253 -31.20 12.30 1.77
N LEU A 254 -31.45 13.08 2.83
CA LEU A 254 -31.10 12.74 4.20
C LEU A 254 -31.80 11.48 4.74
N GLU A 255 -33.04 11.20 4.35
CA GLU A 255 -33.75 9.97 4.78
C GLU A 255 -33.11 8.71 4.18
N LYS A 256 -32.73 8.75 2.90
CA LYS A 256 -31.98 7.62 2.30
C LYS A 256 -30.61 7.47 2.92
N ALA A 257 -29.92 8.57 3.19
CA ALA A 257 -28.63 8.58 3.90
C ALA A 257 -28.74 7.93 5.26
N TYR A 258 -29.74 8.31 6.06
CA TYR A 258 -30.01 7.71 7.36
C TYR A 258 -30.19 6.19 7.27
N ASN A 259 -31.08 5.75 6.38
CA ASN A 259 -31.37 4.31 6.22
C ASN A 259 -30.12 3.51 5.83
N CYS A 260 -29.31 4.01 4.87
CA CYS A 260 -28.10 3.33 4.44
C CYS A 260 -27.01 3.31 5.53
N LEU A 261 -26.76 4.47 6.19
CA LEU A 261 -25.74 4.58 7.23
C LEU A 261 -26.09 3.79 8.49
N SER A 262 -27.36 3.75 8.90
CA SER A 262 -27.81 2.94 10.02
C SER A 262 -27.56 1.46 9.78
N GLN A 263 -27.93 0.95 8.59
CA GLN A 263 -27.66 -0.44 8.22
C GLN A 263 -26.16 -0.74 8.13
N ALA A 264 -25.38 0.18 7.54
CA ALA A 264 -23.93 0.04 7.47
C ALA A 264 -23.29 -0.04 8.86
N LEU A 265 -23.74 0.82 9.80
CA LEU A 265 -23.21 0.82 11.16
C LEU A 265 -23.53 -0.48 11.89
N ILE A 266 -24.73 -1.05 11.72
CA ILE A 266 -25.11 -2.35 12.25
C ILE A 266 -24.24 -3.46 11.68
N LEU A 267 -24.03 -3.49 10.36
CA LEU A 267 -23.16 -4.47 9.70
C LEU A 267 -21.70 -4.41 10.18
N SER A 268 -21.22 -3.23 10.53
CA SER A 268 -19.89 -3.06 11.13
C SER A 268 -19.83 -3.46 12.62
N GLN A 269 -20.91 -4.00 13.17
CA GLN A 269 -21.04 -4.31 14.61
C GLN A 269 -20.75 -3.09 15.49
N LEU A 270 -21.11 -1.90 15.02
CA LEU A 270 -20.87 -0.62 15.69
C LEU A 270 -19.37 -0.28 15.86
N GLN A 271 -18.48 -0.84 15.05
CA GLN A 271 -17.02 -0.67 15.19
C GLN A 271 -16.41 0.27 14.14
N HIS A 272 -17.23 1.00 13.36
CA HIS A 272 -16.71 1.89 12.32
C HIS A 272 -16.92 3.37 12.68
N ALA A 273 -15.90 4.01 13.23
CA ALA A 273 -15.97 5.41 13.69
C ALA A 273 -16.47 6.39 12.62
N GLY A 274 -15.98 6.27 11.37
CA GLY A 274 -16.41 7.15 10.27
C GLY A 274 -17.89 6.99 9.92
N CYS A 275 -18.43 5.76 9.99
CA CYS A 275 -19.85 5.51 9.76
C CYS A 275 -20.72 6.10 10.90
N ALA A 276 -20.31 5.89 12.16
CA ALA A 276 -20.97 6.46 13.34
C ALA A 276 -21.01 8.00 13.26
N TYR A 277 -19.88 8.63 12.92
CA TYR A 277 -19.81 10.08 12.72
C TYR A 277 -20.78 10.57 11.64
N ARG A 278 -20.78 9.94 10.44
CA ARG A 278 -21.66 10.34 9.34
C ARG A 278 -23.13 10.15 9.68
N LEU A 279 -23.47 9.04 10.33
CA LEU A 279 -24.83 8.81 10.82
C LEU A 279 -25.23 9.88 11.83
N GLY A 280 -24.35 10.20 12.77
CA GLY A 280 -24.60 11.24 13.78
C GLY A 280 -24.92 12.60 13.16
N VAL A 281 -24.15 13.01 12.14
CA VAL A 281 -24.41 14.27 11.41
C VAL A 281 -25.78 14.22 10.72
N VAL A 282 -26.07 13.13 9.97
CA VAL A 282 -27.37 12.98 9.28
C VAL A 282 -28.55 12.95 10.26
N CYS A 283 -28.38 12.33 11.43
CA CYS A 283 -29.39 12.33 12.48
C CYS A 283 -29.67 13.74 13.02
N VAL A 284 -28.62 14.55 13.22
CA VAL A 284 -28.77 15.95 13.65
C VAL A 284 -29.52 16.75 12.59
N ASP A 285 -29.15 16.62 11.32
CA ASP A 285 -29.78 17.31 10.19
C ASP A 285 -31.26 16.92 10.00
N THR A 286 -31.63 15.68 10.38
CA THR A 286 -33.00 15.14 10.33
C THR A 286 -33.77 15.29 11.63
N LYS A 287 -33.23 16.06 12.60
CA LYS A 287 -33.81 16.32 13.92
C LYS A 287 -33.95 15.07 14.82
N ARG A 288 -33.22 14.00 14.54
CA ARG A 288 -33.11 12.80 15.41
C ARG A 288 -32.01 13.00 16.45
N TYR A 289 -32.13 14.07 17.28
CA TYR A 289 -31.02 14.58 18.09
C TYR A 289 -30.44 13.58 19.08
N GLU A 290 -31.29 12.82 19.79
CA GLU A 290 -30.80 11.83 20.77
C GLU A 290 -30.00 10.69 20.10
N GLU A 291 -30.48 10.22 18.96
CA GLU A 291 -29.80 9.17 18.20
C GLU A 291 -28.49 9.71 17.60
N GLY A 292 -28.54 10.94 17.09
CA GLY A 292 -27.37 11.62 16.54
C GLY A 292 -26.26 11.81 17.57
N LEU A 293 -26.61 12.27 18.78
CA LEU A 293 -25.66 12.42 19.87
C LEU A 293 -25.04 11.09 20.27
N ARG A 294 -25.84 10.01 20.41
CA ARG A 294 -25.31 8.66 20.71
C ARG A 294 -24.34 8.18 19.61
N ALA A 295 -24.65 8.42 18.32
CA ALA A 295 -23.77 8.05 17.23
C ALA A 295 -22.46 8.87 17.22
N LEU A 296 -22.53 10.16 17.56
CA LEU A 296 -21.34 11.03 17.71
C LEU A 296 -20.48 10.60 18.90
N ASP A 297 -21.11 10.28 20.05
CA ASP A 297 -20.38 9.76 21.22
C ASP A 297 -19.67 8.45 20.90
N LEU A 298 -20.33 7.53 20.18
CA LEU A 298 -19.72 6.31 19.70
C LEU A 298 -18.54 6.60 18.77
N ALA A 299 -18.68 7.56 17.85
CA ALA A 299 -17.58 7.94 16.96
C ALA A 299 -16.37 8.46 17.75
N ILE A 300 -16.59 9.29 18.76
CA ILE A 300 -15.55 9.80 19.66
C ILE A 300 -14.89 8.63 20.39
N GLU A 301 -15.67 7.71 20.94
CA GLU A 301 -15.15 6.57 21.69
C GLU A 301 -14.28 5.65 20.81
N LEU A 302 -14.75 5.34 19.60
CA LEU A 302 -14.01 4.53 18.63
C LEU A 302 -12.75 5.24 18.09
N THR A 303 -12.72 6.58 18.15
CA THR A 303 -11.56 7.37 17.68
C THR A 303 -10.54 7.60 18.80
N LYS A 304 -10.90 7.35 20.08
CA LYS A 304 -9.93 7.47 21.18
C LYS A 304 -8.72 6.58 20.91
N PRO A 305 -7.50 7.12 21.00
CA PRO A 305 -6.30 6.30 20.88
C PRO A 305 -6.33 5.22 21.97
N ASP A 306 -5.76 4.06 21.68
CA ASP A 306 -5.50 3.03 22.67
C ASP A 306 -4.69 3.65 23.82
N THR A 307 -5.34 3.80 25.00
CA THR A 307 -4.74 4.46 26.15
C THR A 307 -3.50 3.73 26.64
N THR A 308 -3.41 2.41 26.46
CA THR A 308 -2.23 1.60 26.81
C THR A 308 -1.05 1.98 25.94
N MET A 309 -1.28 2.09 24.63
CA MET A 309 -0.25 2.49 23.67
C MET A 309 0.17 3.95 23.90
N MET A 310 -0.79 4.86 24.17
CA MET A 310 -0.49 6.27 24.45
C MET A 310 0.30 6.47 25.75
N LYS A 311 0.04 5.66 26.79
CA LYS A 311 0.86 5.63 28.02
C LYS A 311 2.31 5.29 27.69
N ALA A 312 2.55 4.23 26.92
CA ALA A 312 3.90 3.80 26.54
C ALA A 312 4.61 4.86 25.69
N ILE A 313 3.94 5.36 24.64
CA ILE A 313 4.52 6.35 23.70
C ILE A 313 4.92 7.62 24.44
N THR A 314 3.99 8.20 25.23
CA THR A 314 4.23 9.50 25.90
C THR A 314 5.26 9.41 27.01
N LEU A 315 5.39 8.27 27.70
CA LEU A 315 6.47 8.04 28.66
C LEU A 315 7.83 8.02 27.93
N SER A 316 7.97 7.20 26.89
CA SER A 316 9.21 7.08 26.13
C SER A 316 9.59 8.39 25.42
N GLN A 317 8.63 9.17 24.94
CA GLN A 317 8.90 10.51 24.41
C GLN A 317 9.50 11.43 25.48
N GLY A 318 8.92 11.44 26.69
CA GLY A 318 9.42 12.25 27.79
C GLY A 318 10.84 11.87 28.19
N GLU A 319 11.14 10.57 28.27
CA GLU A 319 12.50 10.08 28.54
C GLU A 319 13.49 10.44 27.43
N GLY A 320 13.08 10.27 26.15
CA GLY A 320 13.89 10.62 25.00
C GLY A 320 14.25 12.10 24.95
N TYR A 321 13.26 12.99 25.14
CA TYR A 321 13.50 14.43 25.21
C TYR A 321 14.38 14.82 26.39
N TYR A 322 14.22 14.18 27.55
CA TYR A 322 15.05 14.44 28.73
C TYR A 322 16.50 14.06 28.47
N LEU A 323 16.77 12.90 27.91
CA LEU A 323 18.11 12.43 27.59
C LEU A 323 18.82 13.24 26.50
N THR A 324 18.06 13.93 25.67
CA THR A 324 18.58 14.85 24.64
C THR A 324 18.59 16.32 25.09
N GLU A 325 18.35 16.58 26.39
CA GLU A 325 18.35 17.91 27.02
C GLU A 325 17.25 18.87 26.52
N HIS A 326 16.21 18.32 25.84
CA HIS A 326 15.03 19.08 25.43
C HIS A 326 13.99 19.08 26.57
N TYR A 327 14.34 19.77 27.67
CA TYR A 327 13.56 19.69 28.90
C TYR A 327 12.13 20.24 28.82
N PRO A 328 11.82 21.33 28.08
CA PRO A 328 10.44 21.76 27.87
C PRO A 328 9.59 20.69 27.20
N GLU A 329 10.10 20.05 26.14
CA GLU A 329 9.41 18.98 25.41
C GLU A 329 9.25 17.72 26.27
N ALA A 330 10.25 17.40 27.09
CA ALA A 330 10.16 16.29 28.06
C ALA A 330 9.03 16.51 29.06
N LEU A 331 8.94 17.71 29.63
CA LEU A 331 7.86 18.09 30.54
C LEU A 331 6.49 17.98 29.90
N GLU A 332 6.33 18.46 28.67
CA GLU A 332 5.06 18.37 27.95
C GLU A 332 4.67 16.93 27.63
N ALA A 333 5.63 16.08 27.24
CA ALA A 333 5.40 14.65 26.99
C ALA A 333 4.99 13.92 28.30
N TRP A 334 5.67 14.17 29.40
CA TRP A 334 5.35 13.56 30.69
C TRP A 334 4.01 14.06 31.26
N LYS A 335 3.64 15.33 31.10
CA LYS A 335 2.31 15.83 31.45
C LYS A 335 1.22 15.14 30.63
N ARG A 336 1.48 14.92 29.33
CA ARG A 336 0.59 14.14 28.47
C ARG A 336 0.51 12.68 28.92
N HIS A 337 1.63 12.08 29.34
CA HIS A 337 1.62 10.74 29.94
C HIS A 337 0.72 10.69 31.17
N LEU A 338 0.80 11.66 32.06
CA LEU A 338 -0.06 11.74 33.26
C LEU A 338 -1.54 11.88 32.94
N SER A 339 -1.92 12.47 31.80
CA SER A 339 -3.34 12.52 31.37
C SER A 339 -3.89 11.14 31.01
N TYR A 340 -3.03 10.21 30.57
CA TYR A 340 -3.40 8.81 30.29
C TYR A 340 -3.13 7.88 31.48
N ASN A 341 -2.17 8.22 32.35
CA ASN A 341 -1.77 7.44 33.50
C ASN A 341 -1.58 8.32 34.76
N PRO A 342 -2.68 8.78 35.40
CA PRO A 342 -2.61 9.65 36.59
C PRO A 342 -1.89 9.02 37.78
N GLY A 343 -1.78 7.70 37.83
CA GLY A 343 -1.10 6.97 38.92
C GLY A 343 0.39 6.76 38.69
N SER A 344 1.03 7.37 37.69
CA SER A 344 2.46 7.15 37.38
C SER A 344 3.37 7.91 38.37
N ILE A 345 3.59 7.35 39.55
CA ILE A 345 4.38 7.94 40.65
C ILE A 345 5.73 8.44 40.17
N ALA A 346 6.49 7.60 39.45
CA ALA A 346 7.83 7.96 38.95
C ALA A 346 7.82 9.19 38.04
N THR A 347 6.77 9.35 37.23
CA THR A 347 6.65 10.49 36.31
C THR A 347 6.49 11.82 37.06
N TYR A 348 5.70 11.86 38.14
CA TYR A 348 5.59 13.07 38.99
C TYR A 348 6.96 13.44 39.56
N TYR A 349 7.74 12.46 40.04
CA TYR A 349 9.07 12.71 40.56
C TYR A 349 10.02 13.24 39.49
N ASN A 350 10.02 12.65 38.27
CA ASN A 350 10.84 13.12 37.16
C ASN A 350 10.51 14.56 36.75
N ILE A 351 9.22 14.91 36.68
CA ILE A 351 8.78 16.29 36.41
C ILE A 351 9.26 17.23 37.49
N ALA A 352 9.11 16.85 38.77
CA ALA A 352 9.52 17.69 39.91
C ALA A 352 11.04 17.96 39.88
N ASN A 353 11.85 16.92 39.65
CA ASN A 353 13.29 17.06 39.55
C ASN A 353 13.72 17.94 38.36
N THR A 354 13.06 17.77 37.21
CA THR A 354 13.34 18.57 36.02
C THR A 354 13.09 20.05 36.27
N TYR A 355 11.96 20.39 36.93
CA TYR A 355 11.68 21.76 37.35
C TYR A 355 12.69 22.28 38.38
N THR A 356 13.11 21.45 39.34
CA THR A 356 14.06 21.84 40.40
C THR A 356 15.46 22.14 39.82
N TYR A 357 16.01 21.21 39.07
CA TYR A 357 17.44 21.25 38.74
C TYR A 357 17.74 21.88 37.39
N LEU A 358 16.82 21.74 36.42
CA LEU A 358 17.07 22.08 35.02
C LEU A 358 16.31 23.32 34.56
N VAL A 359 15.00 23.41 34.85
CA VAL A 359 14.18 24.57 34.48
C VAL A 359 14.20 25.66 35.57
N LYS A 360 14.44 25.27 36.83
CA LYS A 360 14.52 26.16 38.01
C LYS A 360 13.20 26.92 38.29
N ASP A 361 12.07 26.21 38.14
CA ASP A 361 10.73 26.72 38.52
C ASP A 361 10.30 26.06 39.83
N ASP A 362 10.60 26.75 40.93
CA ASP A 362 10.34 26.25 42.29
C ASP A 362 8.83 26.02 42.56
N GLU A 363 7.93 26.80 41.97
CA GLU A 363 6.49 26.67 42.20
C GLU A 363 5.95 25.39 41.51
N GLN A 364 6.35 25.11 40.27
CA GLN A 364 5.99 23.87 39.60
C GLN A 364 6.66 22.69 40.30
N ALA A 365 7.93 22.79 40.65
CA ALA A 365 8.64 21.74 41.36
C ALA A 365 7.90 21.33 42.66
N LYS A 366 7.52 22.28 43.51
CA LYS A 366 6.74 22.01 44.74
C LYS A 366 5.44 21.30 44.46
N LYS A 367 4.69 21.76 43.47
CA LYS A 367 3.42 21.17 43.06
C LYS A 367 3.59 19.70 42.72
N TYR A 368 4.57 19.37 41.89
CA TYR A 368 4.78 17.97 41.42
C TYR A 368 5.41 17.07 42.48
N TYR A 369 6.29 17.62 43.40
CA TYR A 369 6.75 16.85 44.56
C TYR A 369 5.59 16.56 45.53
N GLN A 370 4.68 17.47 45.76
CA GLN A 370 3.52 17.21 46.62
C GLN A 370 2.63 16.13 46.02
N GLN A 371 2.33 16.19 44.71
CA GLN A 371 1.56 15.15 44.02
C GLN A 371 2.26 13.77 44.04
N PHE A 372 3.58 13.77 43.91
CA PHE A 372 4.39 12.55 44.06
C PHE A 372 4.24 11.96 45.46
N LEU A 373 4.42 12.76 46.51
CA LEU A 373 4.32 12.33 47.91
C LEU A 373 2.90 11.86 48.27
N ASP A 374 1.87 12.54 47.78
CA ASP A 374 0.47 12.16 48.01
C ASP A 374 0.15 10.77 47.38
N LEU A 375 0.71 10.45 46.21
CA LEU A 375 0.54 9.15 45.60
C LEU A 375 1.40 8.07 46.28
N ALA A 376 2.66 8.39 46.58
CA ALA A 376 3.62 7.46 47.15
C ALA A 376 3.21 6.96 48.57
N GLN A 377 2.49 7.78 49.35
CA GLN A 377 2.01 7.35 50.67
C GLN A 377 0.93 6.25 50.64
N HIS A 378 0.31 6.01 49.44
CA HIS A 378 -0.70 4.98 49.27
C HIS A 378 -0.09 3.65 48.83
N GLU A 379 1.22 3.59 48.55
CA GLU A 379 1.93 2.34 48.22
C GLU A 379 2.15 1.50 49.45
N ALA A 380 1.56 0.31 49.49
CA ALA A 380 1.58 -0.58 50.69
C ALA A 380 2.98 -1.11 50.95
N GLU A 381 3.78 -1.41 49.94
CA GLU A 381 5.14 -1.98 50.05
C GLU A 381 6.11 -1.23 49.14
N PRO A 382 6.56 -0.03 49.50
CA PRO A 382 7.52 0.72 48.68
C PRO A 382 8.88 0.03 48.64
N ASN A 383 9.41 -0.15 47.40
CA ASN A 383 10.76 -0.67 47.21
C ASN A 383 11.83 0.37 47.65
N GLU A 384 13.08 -0.03 47.77
CA GLU A 384 14.17 0.84 48.24
C GLU A 384 14.36 2.08 47.38
N GLN A 385 14.14 1.96 46.08
CA GLN A 385 14.20 3.11 45.14
C GLN A 385 13.10 4.14 45.45
N LEU A 386 11.86 3.70 45.64
CA LEU A 386 10.77 4.57 45.99
C LEU A 386 10.95 5.23 47.36
N LYS A 387 11.45 4.49 48.36
CA LYS A 387 11.79 5.06 49.67
C LYS A 387 12.84 6.16 49.55
N GLU A 388 13.84 6.00 48.74
CA GLU A 388 14.86 7.02 48.51
C GLU A 388 14.27 8.25 47.77
N MET A 389 13.38 8.05 46.80
CA MET A 389 12.67 9.13 46.10
C MET A 389 11.80 9.92 47.09
N ILE A 390 11.09 9.23 47.99
CA ILE A 390 10.27 9.87 49.04
C ILE A 390 11.17 10.72 49.94
N ARG A 391 12.26 10.16 50.47
CA ARG A 391 13.20 10.88 51.36
C ARG A 391 13.73 12.14 50.70
N LYS A 392 14.21 12.06 49.46
CA LYS A 392 14.72 13.21 48.71
C LYS A 392 13.63 14.28 48.47
N SER A 393 12.42 13.85 48.15
CA SER A 393 11.29 14.77 47.93
C SER A 393 10.91 15.50 49.21
N GLU A 394 10.86 14.84 50.38
CA GLU A 394 10.60 15.47 51.68
C GLU A 394 11.68 16.48 52.05
N GLU A 395 12.97 16.17 51.78
CA GLU A 395 14.08 17.09 52.02
C GLU A 395 13.96 18.35 51.16
N MET A 396 13.59 18.17 49.87
CA MET A 396 13.35 19.31 48.95
C MET A 396 12.18 20.15 49.41
N MET A 397 11.07 19.55 49.82
CA MET A 397 9.90 20.26 50.34
C MET A 397 10.22 21.06 51.63
N LYS A 398 11.04 20.50 52.52
CA LYS A 398 11.55 21.24 53.70
C LYS A 398 12.41 22.43 53.26
N THR A 399 13.26 22.27 52.27
CA THR A 399 14.09 23.36 51.73
C THR A 399 13.23 24.48 51.14
N TYR A 400 12.23 24.17 50.36
CA TYR A 400 11.31 25.16 49.81
C TYR A 400 10.54 25.93 50.91
N ARG A 401 10.06 25.24 51.94
CA ARG A 401 9.40 25.89 53.10
C ARG A 401 10.35 26.89 53.83
N LEU A 402 11.61 26.52 53.98
CA LEU A 402 12.61 27.42 54.61
C LEU A 402 12.90 28.67 53.73
N ILE A 403 12.98 28.48 52.43
CA ILE A 403 13.14 29.57 51.46
C ILE A 403 11.95 30.54 51.55
N GLU A 404 10.72 30.02 51.59
CA GLU A 404 9.51 30.82 51.71
C GLU A 404 9.45 31.61 53.02
N GLN A 405 9.77 30.95 54.14
CA GLN A 405 9.84 31.65 55.45
C GLN A 405 10.89 32.78 55.45
N ARG A 406 12.03 32.59 54.81
CA ARG A 406 13.04 33.63 54.64
C ARG A 406 12.53 34.78 53.79
N LYS A 407 11.90 34.50 52.67
CA LYS A 407 11.30 35.53 51.78
C LYS A 407 10.23 36.33 52.48
N GLN A 408 9.38 35.70 53.32
CA GLN A 408 8.37 36.37 54.12
C GLN A 408 8.98 37.27 55.21
N LYS A 409 9.98 36.76 55.95
CA LYS A 409 10.70 37.57 56.97
C LYS A 409 11.40 38.80 56.37
N THR A 410 11.92 38.67 55.16
CA THR A 410 12.56 39.80 54.48
C THR A 410 11.53 40.83 54.00
N LYS A 411 10.39 40.38 53.47
CA LYS A 411 9.25 41.29 53.13
C LYS A 411 8.72 42.04 54.33
N THR A 412 8.55 41.39 55.47
CA THR A 412 8.05 41.99 56.71
C THR A 412 9.05 43.00 57.28
N ARG A 413 10.37 42.77 57.16
CA ARG A 413 11.41 43.73 57.58
C ARG A 413 11.48 44.96 56.66
N SER A 414 11.31 44.78 55.34
CA SER A 414 11.27 45.94 54.42
C SER A 414 10.00 46.78 54.55
N SER A 415 8.87 46.22 55.00
CA SER A 415 7.63 47.00 55.30
C SER A 415 7.67 47.71 56.63
N HIS A 416 8.49 47.32 57.62
CA HIS A 416 8.65 48.03 58.93
C HIS A 416 9.81 49.01 58.94
N GLY A 417 10.64 49.08 57.86
CA GLY A 417 11.73 50.05 57.74
C GLY A 417 11.37 51.31 56.93
N LEU A 418 10.10 51.49 56.57
CA LEU A 418 9.58 52.59 55.79
C LEU A 418 8.52 53.44 56.63
N GLN A 419 8.54 53.28 57.95
CA GLN A 419 7.84 54.17 58.87
C GLN A 419 8.92 55.05 59.60
#